data_ceea4ec8fd7e22b7116cbe3fc2b53281
#
_entry.id   ceea4ec8fd7e22b7116cbe3fc2b53281
#
_cell.length_a   1.000
_cell.length_b   1.000
_cell.length_c   1.000
_cell.angle_alpha   90.00
_cell.angle_beta   90.00
_cell.angle_gamma   90.00
#
_symmetry.space_group_name_H-M   'P 1'
#
loop_
_entity.id
_entity.type
_entity.pdbx_description
1 polymer ?
#
loop_
_entity_poly.entity_id
_entity_poly.type
_entity_poly.pdbx_seq_one_letter_code
_entity_poly.pdbx_strand_id
1 'polypeptide(L)'
;IVNGLRETTDQDLMLFCYTPHEEQATKWAPYLRERYFDMLINCTYMSVVCEVGAQDTQLRAYKKIIDLADVVLGVYDLAGPAANDAEDRALTYAVDSAHKPVLILDPLKLTTSPIDGLKQP
;
A
#
# COMPACT_ATOMS: atom_id res chain seq x y z
N ILE A 1 5.02 -7.27 -7.08
CA ILE A 1 4.77 -8.17 -5.91
C ILE A 1 3.65 -9.15 -6.23
N VAL A 2 2.48 -8.67 -6.61
CA VAL A 2 1.31 -9.54 -6.85
C VAL A 2 1.59 -10.55 -7.98
N ASN A 3 2.15 -10.09 -9.09
CA ASN A 3 2.48 -10.99 -10.22
C ASN A 3 3.52 -12.03 -9.82
N GLY A 4 4.53 -11.61 -9.05
CA GLY A 4 5.53 -12.55 -8.54
C GLY A 4 4.95 -13.61 -7.63
N LEU A 5 4.02 -13.25 -6.75
CA LEU A 5 3.32 -14.21 -5.90
C LEU A 5 2.49 -15.19 -6.72
N ARG A 6 1.81 -14.72 -7.76
CA ARG A 6 1.02 -15.59 -8.65
C ARG A 6 1.88 -16.61 -9.40
N GLU A 7 3.10 -16.22 -9.75
CA GLU A 7 4.04 -17.09 -10.45
C GLU A 7 4.69 -18.14 -9.54
N THR A 8 4.78 -17.88 -8.23
CA THR A 8 5.54 -18.72 -7.29
C THR A 8 4.69 -19.58 -6.38
N THR A 9 3.37 -19.50 -6.46
CA THR A 9 2.49 -20.33 -5.64
C THR A 9 1.47 -21.09 -6.49
N ASP A 10 1.15 -22.32 -6.08
CA ASP A 10 0.08 -23.11 -6.68
C ASP A 10 -1.30 -22.80 -6.10
N GLN A 11 -1.35 -21.95 -5.07
CA GLN A 11 -2.61 -21.56 -4.43
C GLN A 11 -3.26 -20.41 -5.19
N ASP A 12 -4.59 -20.43 -5.23
CA ASP A 12 -5.35 -19.31 -5.75
C ASP A 12 -5.19 -18.09 -4.83
N LEU A 13 -4.71 -16.99 -5.40
CA LEU A 13 -4.57 -15.75 -4.67
C LEU A 13 -5.82 -14.89 -4.87
N MET A 14 -6.33 -14.36 -3.77
CA MET A 14 -7.38 -13.35 -3.82
C MET A 14 -6.74 -11.97 -3.65
N LEU A 15 -6.97 -11.08 -4.60
CA LEU A 15 -6.47 -9.72 -4.58
C LEU A 15 -7.61 -8.75 -4.27
N PHE A 16 -7.52 -8.08 -3.14
CA PHE A 16 -8.47 -7.05 -2.72
C PHE A 16 -7.81 -5.70 -2.88
N CYS A 17 -8.41 -4.82 -3.69
CA CYS A 17 -7.87 -3.49 -3.96
C CYS A 17 -8.72 -2.43 -3.27
N TYR A 18 -8.08 -1.56 -2.50
CA TYR A 18 -8.71 -0.41 -1.86
C TYR A 18 -8.09 0.85 -2.41
N THR A 19 -8.86 1.62 -3.16
CA THR A 19 -8.37 2.84 -3.81
C THR A 19 -8.83 4.07 -3.04
N PRO A 20 -8.03 5.15 -3.03
CA PRO A 20 -8.38 6.37 -2.30
C PRO A 20 -9.67 7.01 -2.80
N HIS A 21 -9.78 7.22 -4.10
CA HIS A 21 -10.95 7.78 -4.77
C HIS A 21 -10.93 7.37 -6.25
N GLU A 22 -12.05 7.55 -6.92
CA GLU A 22 -12.21 7.07 -8.30
C GLU A 22 -11.24 7.71 -9.31
N GLU A 23 -10.80 8.94 -9.05
CA GLU A 23 -9.97 9.71 -9.98
C GLU A 23 -8.48 9.66 -9.67
N GLN A 24 -8.01 8.76 -8.78
CA GLN A 24 -6.61 8.78 -8.35
C GLN A 24 -5.60 8.64 -9.48
N ALA A 25 -5.93 7.90 -10.54
CA ALA A 25 -5.02 7.64 -11.66
C ALA A 25 -5.19 8.60 -12.83
N THR A 26 -6.11 9.57 -12.75
CA THR A 26 -6.49 10.43 -13.87
C THR A 26 -5.32 11.16 -14.50
N LYS A 27 -4.37 11.62 -13.68
CA LYS A 27 -3.20 12.39 -14.14
C LYS A 27 -1.93 11.56 -14.26
N TRP A 28 -2.00 10.25 -14.09
CA TRP A 28 -0.83 9.40 -14.20
C TRP A 28 -0.41 9.24 -15.67
N ALA A 29 0.85 8.92 -15.90
CA ALA A 29 1.34 8.59 -17.23
C ALA A 29 0.53 7.41 -17.81
N PRO A 30 0.28 7.38 -19.14
CA PRO A 30 -0.60 6.36 -19.72
C PRO A 30 -0.20 4.92 -19.40
N TYR A 31 1.10 4.60 -19.41
CA TYR A 31 1.55 3.24 -19.10
C TYR A 31 1.29 2.84 -17.66
N LEU A 32 1.34 3.79 -16.72
CA LEU A 32 1.02 3.54 -15.31
C LEU A 32 -0.48 3.37 -15.09
N ARG A 33 -1.29 4.18 -15.79
CA ARG A 33 -2.74 4.03 -15.73
C ARG A 33 -3.19 2.67 -16.28
N GLU A 34 -2.57 2.22 -17.35
CA GLU A 34 -2.87 0.93 -17.95
C GLU A 34 -2.59 -0.21 -16.98
N ARG A 35 -1.45 -0.20 -16.31
CA ARG A 35 -1.10 -1.19 -15.29
C ARG A 35 -2.06 -1.16 -14.10
N TYR A 36 -2.46 0.03 -13.68
CA TYR A 36 -3.41 0.23 -12.60
C TYR A 36 -4.78 -0.37 -12.93
N PHE A 37 -5.30 -0.07 -14.11
CA PHE A 37 -6.60 -0.61 -14.53
C PHE A 37 -6.54 -2.12 -14.77
N ASP A 38 -5.45 -2.63 -15.30
CA ASP A 38 -5.27 -4.08 -15.45
C ASP A 38 -5.32 -4.79 -14.11
N MET A 39 -4.70 -4.21 -13.09
CA MET A 39 -4.77 -4.75 -11.72
C MET A 39 -6.20 -4.75 -11.19
N LEU A 40 -6.94 -3.66 -11.37
CA LEU A 40 -8.32 -3.54 -10.90
C LEU A 40 -9.26 -4.52 -11.63
N ILE A 41 -9.10 -4.67 -12.93
CA ILE A 41 -9.91 -5.61 -13.73
C ILE A 41 -9.71 -7.04 -13.26
N ASN A 42 -8.49 -7.39 -12.87
CA ASN A 42 -8.13 -8.76 -12.48
C ASN A 42 -8.16 -9.00 -10.96
N CYS A 43 -8.61 -8.04 -10.17
CA CYS A 43 -8.73 -8.25 -8.72
C CYS A 43 -9.99 -9.04 -8.36
N THR A 44 -9.97 -9.65 -7.19
CA THR A 44 -11.11 -10.39 -6.65
C THR A 44 -12.20 -9.43 -6.17
N TYR A 45 -11.77 -8.32 -5.55
CA TYR A 45 -12.66 -7.33 -4.97
C TYR A 45 -12.02 -5.96 -5.04
N MET A 46 -12.81 -4.94 -5.31
CA MET A 46 -12.35 -3.56 -5.36
C MET A 46 -13.31 -2.66 -4.60
N SER A 47 -12.77 -1.76 -3.79
CA SER A 47 -13.54 -0.76 -3.06
C SER A 47 -12.89 0.61 -3.19
N VAL A 48 -13.70 1.62 -3.44
CA VAL A 48 -13.29 3.02 -3.40
C VAL A 48 -13.59 3.54 -1.99
N VAL A 49 -12.54 3.94 -1.28
CA VAL A 49 -12.65 4.26 0.16
C VAL A 49 -13.29 5.62 0.41
N CYS A 50 -12.96 6.62 -0.43
CA CYS A 50 -13.40 7.99 -0.24
C CYS A 50 -14.07 8.55 -1.49
N GLU A 51 -14.84 9.62 -1.31
CA GLU A 51 -15.36 10.40 -2.42
C GLU A 51 -14.26 11.27 -3.03
N VAL A 52 -14.42 11.62 -4.31
CA VAL A 52 -13.54 12.58 -4.99
C VAL A 52 -13.63 13.92 -4.26
N GLY A 53 -12.47 14.51 -3.98
CA GLY A 53 -12.40 15.78 -3.25
C GLY A 53 -12.37 15.66 -1.73
N ALA A 54 -12.53 14.47 -1.16
CA ALA A 54 -12.36 14.25 0.27
C ALA A 54 -10.90 14.47 0.68
N GLN A 55 -10.68 14.77 1.96
CA GLN A 55 -9.35 15.00 2.51
C GLN A 55 -8.71 13.69 2.95
N ASP A 56 -7.37 13.63 2.90
CA ASP A 56 -6.55 12.51 3.37
C ASP A 56 -6.98 11.16 2.78
N THR A 57 -7.41 11.14 1.52
CA THR A 57 -7.97 9.94 0.88
C THR A 57 -6.95 8.80 0.83
N GLN A 58 -5.70 9.11 0.54
CA GLN A 58 -4.65 8.10 0.46
C GLN A 58 -4.36 7.47 1.82
N LEU A 59 -4.26 8.28 2.86
CA LEU A 59 -4.09 7.79 4.23
C LEU A 59 -5.27 6.94 4.68
N ARG A 60 -6.50 7.36 4.35
CA ARG A 60 -7.71 6.60 4.69
C ARG A 60 -7.73 5.23 4.01
N ALA A 61 -7.32 5.17 2.73
CA ALA A 61 -7.21 3.90 2.02
C ALA A 61 -6.16 3.00 2.67
N TYR A 62 -5.00 3.53 3.01
CA TYR A 62 -3.95 2.77 3.70
C TYR A 62 -4.43 2.24 5.06
N LYS A 63 -5.11 3.05 5.85
CA LYS A 63 -5.65 2.61 7.14
C LYS A 63 -6.66 1.48 6.98
N LYS A 64 -7.50 1.54 5.96
CA LYS A 64 -8.45 0.47 5.65
C LYS A 64 -7.75 -0.84 5.35
N ILE A 65 -6.70 -0.79 4.52
CA ILE A 65 -5.88 -1.95 4.19
C ILE A 65 -5.21 -2.51 5.44
N ILE A 66 -4.61 -1.65 6.25
CA ILE A 66 -3.91 -2.03 7.47
C ILE A 66 -4.85 -2.71 8.47
N ASP A 67 -6.04 -2.16 8.67
CA ASP A 67 -7.01 -2.72 9.61
C ASP A 67 -7.46 -4.13 9.22
N LEU A 68 -7.50 -4.43 7.93
CA LEU A 68 -7.92 -5.73 7.41
C LEU A 68 -6.78 -6.74 7.32
N ALA A 69 -5.54 -6.30 7.35
CA ALA A 69 -4.36 -7.15 7.17
C ALA A 69 -3.92 -7.82 8.48
N ASP A 70 -3.33 -9.00 8.38
CA ASP A 70 -2.63 -9.64 9.48
C ASP A 70 -1.16 -9.20 9.54
N VAL A 71 -0.56 -8.98 8.37
CA VAL A 71 0.81 -8.49 8.20
C VAL A 71 0.80 -7.38 7.16
N VAL A 72 1.53 -6.31 7.42
CA VAL A 72 1.64 -5.16 6.52
C VAL A 72 2.98 -5.22 5.79
N LEU A 73 2.94 -5.14 4.46
CA LEU A 73 4.14 -4.99 3.64
C LEU A 73 4.13 -3.57 3.06
N GLY A 74 5.11 -2.77 3.45
CA GLY A 74 5.25 -1.40 2.96
C GLY A 74 6.43 -1.26 2.03
N VAL A 75 6.25 -0.54 0.93
CA VAL A 75 7.35 -0.14 0.06
C VAL A 75 7.79 1.25 0.52
N TYR A 76 9.01 1.34 1.07
CA TYR A 76 9.41 2.56 1.78
C TYR A 76 10.94 2.68 1.86
N ASP A 77 11.46 3.89 1.69
CA ASP A 77 12.87 4.19 1.83
C ASP A 77 13.18 4.56 3.28
N LEU A 78 13.71 3.60 4.05
CA LEU A 78 14.09 3.83 5.45
C LEU A 78 15.29 4.77 5.60
N ALA A 79 16.14 4.87 4.59
CA ALA A 79 17.34 5.72 4.64
C ALA A 79 17.02 7.18 4.32
N GLY A 80 15.91 7.46 3.65
CA GLY A 80 15.50 8.82 3.34
C GLY A 80 14.96 9.57 4.55
N PRO A 81 14.84 10.91 4.46
CA PRO A 81 14.25 11.70 5.53
C PRO A 81 12.75 11.42 5.67
N ALA A 82 12.25 11.48 6.90
CA ALA A 82 10.82 11.38 7.14
C ALA A 82 10.11 12.60 6.56
N ALA A 83 9.15 12.37 5.66
CA ALA A 83 8.43 13.43 4.96
C ALA A 83 7.08 13.76 5.60
N ASN A 84 6.64 12.96 6.59
CA ASN A 84 5.34 13.09 7.24
C ASN A 84 4.17 13.07 6.24
N ASP A 85 4.33 12.35 5.15
CA ASP A 85 3.32 12.15 4.13
C ASP A 85 2.37 10.99 4.48
N ALA A 86 1.51 10.61 3.55
CA ALA A 86 0.54 9.55 3.78
C ALA A 86 1.21 8.21 4.09
N GLU A 87 2.32 7.91 3.45
CA GLU A 87 3.08 6.68 3.67
C GLU A 87 3.69 6.63 5.07
N ASP A 88 4.34 7.70 5.51
CA ASP A 88 4.90 7.81 6.87
C ASP A 88 3.80 7.66 7.93
N ARG A 89 2.70 8.35 7.74
CA ARG A 89 1.58 8.33 8.68
C ARG A 89 0.89 6.97 8.72
N ALA A 90 0.77 6.31 7.57
CA ALA A 90 0.19 4.97 7.49
C ALA A 90 1.05 3.93 8.20
N LEU A 91 2.36 3.96 8.01
CA LEU A 91 3.27 3.03 8.69
C LEU A 91 3.31 3.28 10.20
N THR A 92 3.28 4.53 10.63
CA THR A 92 3.16 4.88 12.05
C THR A 92 1.86 4.35 12.64
N TYR A 93 0.76 4.49 11.93
CA TYR A 93 -0.52 3.93 12.34
C TYR A 93 -0.46 2.40 12.48
N ALA A 94 0.16 1.72 11.51
CA ALA A 94 0.27 0.26 11.53
C ALA A 94 1.02 -0.24 12.77
N VAL A 95 2.11 0.43 13.15
CA VAL A 95 2.95 0.04 14.28
C VAL A 95 2.33 0.48 15.60
N ASP A 96 1.99 1.76 15.73
CA ASP A 96 1.66 2.38 17.02
C ASP A 96 0.19 2.26 17.40
N SER A 97 -0.71 2.22 16.42
CA SER A 97 -2.16 2.18 16.68
C SER A 97 -2.77 0.81 16.41
N ALA A 98 -2.49 0.23 15.26
CA ALA A 98 -3.05 -1.07 14.86
C ALA A 98 -2.26 -2.26 15.40
N HIS A 99 -1.02 -2.03 15.84
CA HIS A 99 -0.12 -3.06 16.38
C HIS A 99 0.05 -4.26 15.45
N LYS A 100 0.19 -3.98 14.15
CA LYS A 100 0.39 -5.02 13.13
C LYS A 100 1.88 -5.25 12.87
N PRO A 101 2.31 -6.49 12.62
CA PRO A 101 3.67 -6.73 12.11
C PRO A 101 3.86 -6.03 10.78
N VAL A 102 4.98 -5.33 10.62
CA VAL A 102 5.29 -4.57 9.41
C VAL A 102 6.63 -5.01 8.85
N LEU A 103 6.63 -5.36 7.56
CA LEU A 103 7.84 -5.59 6.77
C LEU A 103 8.00 -4.44 5.78
N ILE A 104 9.20 -3.92 5.69
CA ILE A 104 9.52 -2.86 4.73
C ILE A 104 10.33 -3.43 3.59
N LEU A 105 9.84 -3.22 2.37
CA LEU A 105 10.60 -3.46 1.14
C LEU A 105 11.24 -2.14 0.73
N ASP A 106 12.58 -2.09 0.77
CA ASP A 106 13.34 -0.93 0.31
C ASP A 106 13.40 -0.96 -1.22
N PRO A 107 12.81 0.02 -1.93
CA PRO A 107 12.75 -0.01 -3.39
C PRO A 107 14.09 0.24 -4.06
N LEU A 108 15.05 0.84 -3.35
CA LEU A 108 16.38 1.13 -3.89
C LEU A 108 17.34 -0.04 -3.69
N LYS A 109 17.29 -0.68 -2.52
CA LYS A 109 18.17 -1.80 -2.15
C LYS A 109 17.57 -3.17 -2.44
N LEU A 110 16.28 -3.23 -2.70
CA LEU A 110 15.52 -4.46 -2.93
C LEU A 110 15.68 -5.46 -1.77
N THR A 111 15.69 -4.94 -0.54
CA THR A 111 15.78 -5.72 0.69
C THR A 111 14.50 -5.59 1.50
N THR A 112 14.23 -6.58 2.37
CA THR A 112 13.11 -6.54 3.30
C THR A 112 13.63 -6.48 4.73
N SER A 113 12.94 -5.72 5.58
CA SER A 113 13.30 -5.59 7.00
C SER A 113 12.03 -5.48 7.83
N PRO A 114 11.95 -6.19 8.98
CA PRO A 114 10.88 -5.92 9.94
C PRO A 114 11.15 -4.60 10.65
N ILE A 115 10.09 -3.89 11.03
CA ILE A 115 10.23 -2.67 11.83
C ILE A 115 9.28 -2.70 13.03
N ASP A 116 9.75 -2.15 14.15
CA ASP A 116 8.95 -1.93 15.36
C ASP A 116 8.51 -0.47 15.49
N GLY A 117 9.09 0.41 14.69
CA GLY A 117 8.78 1.83 14.65
C GLY A 117 9.38 2.46 13.42
N LEU A 118 8.75 3.53 12.95
CA LEU A 118 9.16 4.24 11.74
C LEU A 118 10.25 5.25 12.08
N LYS A 119 11.36 5.21 11.32
CA LYS A 119 12.40 6.25 11.35
C LYS A 119 12.79 6.67 12.78
N GLN A 120 13.39 5.76 13.50
CA GLN A 120 13.85 6.01 14.85
C GLN A 120 14.65 7.32 14.91
N PRO A 121 14.38 8.19 15.88
CA PRO A 121 15.12 9.43 16.05
C PRO A 121 16.59 9.18 16.40
#